data_ded7569ee32b53682b4840b7fb9c7b01
#
_entry.id   ded7569ee32b53682b4840b7fb9c7b01
#
_cell.length_a   1.000
_cell.length_b   1.000
_cell.length_c   1.000
_cell.angle_alpha   90.00
_cell.angle_beta   90.00
_cell.angle_gamma   90.00
#
_symmetry.space_group_name_H-M   'P 1'
#
loop_
_entity.id
_entity.type
_entity.pdbx_description
1 polymer ?
#
loop_
_entity_poly.entity_id
_entity_poly.type
_entity_poly.pdbx_seq_one_letter_code
_entity_poly.pdbx_strand_id
1 'polypeptide(L)'
;MTLKEDEFWKPVITTLQILDGEDDIVCITFDAEGDWEALGNLDIDDDDLEAVSVEDIRNLDPSVDTMPDIAPGQSVIRLSKGSPWTIAEEEE
;
A
#
# COMPACT_ATOMS: atom_id res chain seq x y z
N MET A 1 -6.68 10.45 -5.28
CA MET A 1 -6.98 9.87 -3.96
C MET A 1 -5.71 9.40 -3.29
N THR A 2 -5.55 9.66 -2.01
CA THR A 2 -4.49 9.07 -1.21
C THR A 2 -5.11 8.14 -0.17
N LEU A 3 -4.29 7.27 0.42
CA LEU A 3 -4.78 6.33 1.41
C LEU A 3 -5.42 7.04 2.61
N LYS A 4 -4.82 8.14 3.08
CA LYS A 4 -5.32 8.89 4.23
C LYS A 4 -6.62 9.63 3.97
N GLU A 5 -6.98 9.84 2.69
CA GLU A 5 -8.21 10.51 2.30
C GLU A 5 -9.40 9.56 2.23
N ASP A 6 -9.13 8.27 2.18
CA ASP A 6 -10.18 7.25 2.15
C ASP A 6 -10.70 6.97 3.57
N GLU A 7 -11.78 6.25 3.65
CA GLU A 7 -12.41 5.95 4.93
C GLU A 7 -11.51 5.01 5.75
N PHE A 8 -11.38 5.30 7.05
CA PHE A 8 -10.44 4.61 7.93
C PHE A 8 -10.73 3.11 8.06
N TRP A 9 -11.96 2.70 7.85
CA TRP A 9 -12.38 1.29 7.95
C TRP A 9 -12.22 0.51 6.66
N LYS A 10 -11.92 1.18 5.55
CA LYS A 10 -11.87 0.54 4.25
C LYS A 10 -10.80 -0.55 4.21
N PRO A 11 -11.08 -1.73 3.61
CA PRO A 11 -10.10 -2.81 3.60
C PRO A 11 -8.91 -2.51 2.70
N VAL A 12 -7.73 -2.93 3.17
CA VAL A 12 -6.48 -2.87 2.44
C VAL A 12 -5.88 -4.26 2.46
N ILE A 13 -5.54 -4.80 1.29
CA ILE A 13 -4.86 -6.08 1.21
C ILE A 13 -3.36 -5.85 1.42
N THR A 14 -2.77 -6.56 2.35
CA THR A 14 -1.34 -6.49 2.63
C THR A 14 -0.81 -7.89 2.90
N THR A 15 0.41 -8.02 3.40
CA THR A 15 1.04 -9.30 3.65
C THR A 15 1.29 -9.51 5.13
N LEU A 16 1.36 -10.77 5.55
CA LEU A 16 1.72 -11.12 6.92
C LEU A 16 3.11 -10.59 7.28
N GLN A 17 4.05 -10.61 6.33
CA GLN A 17 5.41 -10.12 6.54
C GLN A 17 5.42 -8.62 6.85
N ILE A 18 4.59 -7.83 6.18
CA ILE A 18 4.46 -6.41 6.50
C ILE A 18 3.86 -6.24 7.90
N LEU A 19 2.82 -7.00 8.23
CA LEU A 19 2.16 -6.91 9.52
C LEU A 19 3.08 -7.31 10.68
N ASP A 20 3.97 -8.28 10.44
CA ASP A 20 4.94 -8.74 11.43
C ASP A 20 6.18 -7.86 11.54
N GLY A 21 6.34 -6.88 10.65
CA GLY A 21 7.50 -6.01 10.63
C GLY A 21 8.72 -6.59 9.92
N GLU A 22 8.56 -7.71 9.21
CA GLU A 22 9.64 -8.36 8.46
C GLU A 22 9.87 -7.73 7.09
N ASP A 23 8.90 -6.96 6.60
CA ASP A 23 8.96 -6.31 5.31
C ASP A 23 8.40 -4.89 5.43
N ASP A 24 8.82 -4.01 4.55
CA ASP A 24 8.37 -2.62 4.50
C ASP A 24 7.38 -2.43 3.36
N ILE A 25 6.43 -1.52 3.54
CA ILE A 25 5.50 -1.15 2.48
C ILE A 25 6.27 -0.30 1.47
N VAL A 26 6.44 -0.82 0.25
CA VAL A 26 7.14 -0.11 -0.84
C VAL A 26 6.28 0.07 -2.08
N CYS A 27 5.08 -0.48 -2.08
CA CYS A 27 4.14 -0.36 -3.20
C CYS A 27 2.72 -0.23 -2.66
N ILE A 28 2.03 0.81 -3.07
CA ILE A 28 0.61 0.98 -2.74
C ILE A 28 -0.14 1.11 -4.05
N THR A 29 -1.11 0.24 -4.26
CA THR A 29 -1.95 0.22 -5.46
C THR A 29 -3.38 0.61 -5.10
N PHE A 30 -3.94 1.52 -5.90
CA PHE A 30 -5.36 1.85 -5.86
C PHE A 30 -5.96 1.23 -7.12
N ASP A 31 -6.67 0.11 -6.97
CA ASP A 31 -7.14 -0.62 -8.14
C ASP A 31 -8.34 0.07 -8.80
N ALA A 32 -8.73 -0.45 -9.97
CA ALA A 32 -9.79 0.16 -10.76
C ALA A 32 -11.17 0.08 -10.07
N GLU A 33 -11.30 -0.78 -9.08
CA GLU A 33 -12.54 -0.92 -8.30
C GLU A 33 -12.57 -0.03 -7.06
N GLY A 34 -11.47 0.66 -6.77
CA GLY A 34 -11.36 1.53 -5.62
C GLY A 34 -10.86 0.83 -4.35
N ASP A 35 -10.26 -0.33 -4.48
CA ASP A 35 -9.66 -1.07 -3.37
C ASP A 35 -8.16 -0.79 -3.29
N TRP A 36 -7.59 -1.00 -2.11
CA TRP A 36 -6.19 -0.73 -1.84
C TRP A 36 -5.39 -2.00 -1.60
N GLU A 37 -4.13 -1.99 -2.06
CA GLU A 37 -3.15 -3.01 -1.73
C GLU A 37 -1.88 -2.34 -1.24
N ALA A 38 -1.27 -2.89 -0.19
CA ALA A 38 0.00 -2.42 0.33
C ALA A 38 0.97 -3.60 0.33
N LEU A 39 1.97 -3.56 -0.54
CA LEU A 39 2.89 -4.66 -0.76
C LEU A 39 4.33 -4.26 -0.44
N GLY A 40 5.17 -5.25 -0.19
CA GLY A 40 6.55 -5.08 0.19
C GLY A 40 7.53 -5.63 -0.84
N ASN A 41 8.77 -5.83 -0.40
CA ASN A 41 9.87 -6.31 -1.23
C ASN A 41 9.93 -7.83 -1.34
N LEU A 42 9.39 -8.54 -0.36
CA LEU A 42 9.51 -10.00 -0.30
C LEU A 42 8.53 -10.68 -1.24
N ASP A 43 8.96 -11.81 -1.79
CA ASP A 43 8.05 -12.67 -2.54
C ASP A 43 7.13 -13.35 -1.55
N ILE A 44 5.84 -13.38 -1.86
CA ILE A 44 4.83 -13.94 -0.99
C ILE A 44 3.92 -14.88 -1.76
N ASP A 45 3.29 -15.80 -1.02
CA ASP A 45 2.23 -16.65 -1.52
C ASP A 45 0.87 -16.01 -1.24
N ASP A 46 -0.15 -16.42 -1.97
CA ASP A 46 -1.52 -15.92 -1.76
C ASP A 46 -2.00 -16.16 -0.32
N ASP A 47 -1.49 -17.21 0.33
CA ASP A 47 -1.83 -17.54 1.71
C ASP A 47 -1.30 -16.50 2.71
N ASP A 48 -0.32 -15.70 2.30
CA ASP A 48 0.27 -14.65 3.14
C ASP A 48 -0.49 -13.32 3.05
N LEU A 49 -1.53 -13.25 2.22
CA LEU A 49 -2.32 -12.03 2.08
C LEU A 49 -3.34 -11.92 3.20
N GLU A 50 -3.49 -10.69 3.72
CA GLU A 50 -4.44 -10.36 4.78
C GLU A 50 -5.15 -9.06 4.45
N ALA A 51 -6.42 -8.96 4.84
CA ALA A 51 -7.17 -7.73 4.74
C ALA A 51 -7.17 -7.02 6.09
N VAL A 52 -6.70 -5.79 6.09
CA VAL A 52 -6.71 -4.90 7.27
C VAL A 52 -7.37 -3.60 6.88
N SER A 53 -7.52 -2.67 7.80
CA SER A 53 -8.13 -1.37 7.49
C SER A 53 -7.09 -0.34 7.06
N VAL A 54 -7.56 0.73 6.41
CA VAL A 54 -6.72 1.91 6.12
C VAL A 54 -6.07 2.42 7.41
N GLU A 55 -6.82 2.47 8.50
CA GLU A 55 -6.30 2.91 9.80
C GLU A 55 -5.14 2.02 10.25
N ASP A 56 -5.26 0.69 10.11
CA ASP A 56 -4.22 -0.24 10.52
C ASP A 56 -2.92 0.00 9.73
N ILE A 57 -3.03 0.23 8.44
CA ILE A 57 -1.84 0.49 7.59
C ILE A 57 -1.19 1.82 7.99
N ARG A 58 -1.98 2.86 8.23
CA ARG A 58 -1.45 4.17 8.62
C ARG A 58 -0.79 4.14 10.00
N ASN A 59 -1.31 3.33 10.91
CA ASN A 59 -0.70 3.14 12.23
C ASN A 59 0.60 2.33 12.14
N LEU A 60 0.63 1.36 11.24
CA LEU A 60 1.81 0.51 11.05
C LEU A 60 2.95 1.29 10.42
N ASP A 61 2.65 2.14 9.43
CA ASP A 61 3.65 2.94 8.73
C ASP A 61 3.07 4.31 8.38
N PRO A 62 3.22 5.32 9.27
CA PRO A 62 2.70 6.65 9.00
C PRO A 62 3.24 7.32 7.74
N SER A 63 4.39 6.85 7.22
CA SER A 63 4.97 7.43 6.00
C SER A 63 4.12 7.19 4.76
N VAL A 64 3.13 6.28 4.82
CA VAL A 64 2.18 6.10 3.71
C VAL A 64 1.34 7.37 3.47
N ASP A 65 1.22 8.24 4.47
CA ASP A 65 0.49 9.50 4.34
C ASP A 65 1.18 10.50 3.41
N THR A 66 2.45 10.26 3.08
CA THR A 66 3.23 11.14 2.21
C THR A 66 3.09 10.79 0.72
N MET A 67 2.31 9.77 0.38
CA MET A 67 2.11 9.38 -1.01
C MET A 67 1.39 10.48 -1.81
N PRO A 68 1.69 10.63 -3.12
CA PRO A 68 0.95 11.55 -3.97
C PRO A 68 -0.45 11.02 -4.30
N ASP A 69 -1.31 11.91 -4.79
CA ASP A 69 -2.63 11.51 -5.27
C ASP A 69 -2.51 10.56 -6.46
N ILE A 70 -3.33 9.53 -6.47
CA ILE A 70 -3.42 8.61 -7.60
C ILE A 70 -4.88 8.36 -7.96
N ALA A 71 -5.09 7.99 -9.22
CA ALA A 71 -6.40 7.61 -9.74
C ALA A 71 -6.57 6.09 -9.68
N PRO A 72 -7.80 5.58 -9.75
CA PRO A 72 -8.02 4.14 -9.83
C PRO A 72 -7.21 3.51 -10.97
N GLY A 73 -6.55 2.41 -10.66
CA GLY A 73 -5.68 1.71 -11.60
C GLY A 73 -4.22 2.15 -11.53
N GLN A 74 -3.88 3.11 -10.67
CA GLN A 74 -2.50 3.57 -10.50
C GLN A 74 -1.86 3.02 -9.24
N SER A 75 -0.53 3.04 -9.21
CA SER A 75 0.26 2.62 -8.05
C SER A 75 1.34 3.64 -7.75
N VAL A 76 1.79 3.67 -6.51
CA VAL A 76 2.99 4.40 -6.10
C VAL A 76 4.01 3.41 -5.57
N ILE A 77 5.28 3.69 -5.83
CA ILE A 77 6.40 2.85 -5.39
C ILE A 77 7.47 3.70 -4.75
N ARG A 78 8.30 3.07 -3.94
CA ARG A 78 9.50 3.67 -3.37
C ARG A 78 10.57 2.59 -3.18
N LEU A 79 11.81 3.03 -2.99
CA LEU A 79 12.94 2.10 -2.83
C LEU A 79 12.91 1.39 -1.47
N SER A 80 12.55 2.13 -0.44
CA SER A 80 12.54 1.61 0.93
C SER A 80 11.68 2.51 1.81
N LYS A 81 11.45 2.08 3.04
CA LYS A 81 10.74 2.88 4.04
C LYS A 81 11.46 4.22 4.23
N GLY A 82 10.70 5.30 4.17
CA GLY A 82 11.24 6.65 4.30
C GLY A 82 11.72 7.28 2.99
N SER A 83 11.83 6.50 1.91
CA SER A 83 12.14 7.05 0.59
C SER A 83 10.93 7.75 -0.01
N PRO A 84 11.14 8.73 -0.92
CA PRO A 84 10.03 9.41 -1.59
C PRO A 84 9.21 8.43 -2.44
N TRP A 85 7.90 8.64 -2.43
CA TRP A 85 6.99 7.90 -3.29
C TRP A 85 7.02 8.46 -4.71
N THR A 86 6.98 7.59 -5.70
CA THR A 86 6.81 7.98 -7.10
C THR A 86 5.65 7.19 -7.69
N ILE A 87 4.92 7.83 -8.62
CA ILE A 87 3.83 7.16 -9.30
C ILE A 87 4.44 6.17 -10.30
N ALA A 88 4.06 4.90 -10.17
CA ALA A 88 4.49 3.88 -11.11
C ALA A 88 3.69 4.05 -12.39
N GLU A 89 4.38 4.20 -13.53
CA GLU A 89 3.73 4.23 -14.82
C GLU A 89 3.58 2.81 -15.34
N GLU A 90 2.35 2.46 -15.69
CA GLU A 90 2.12 1.18 -16.31
C GLU A 90 2.32 1.30 -17.81
N GLU A 91 3.25 0.52 -18.29
CA GLU A 91 3.47 0.38 -19.72
C GLU A 91 2.54 -0.71 -20.25
N GLU A 92 1.78 -0.38 -21.23
CA GLU A 92 0.90 -1.36 -21.86
C GLU A 92 1.47 -1.89 -23.18
#